data_b9f0a5423a69e33f663d9cd5287ed42e
#
_entry.id   b9f0a5423a69e33f663d9cd5287ed42e
#
_cell.length_a   1.000
_cell.length_b   1.000
_cell.length_c   1.000
_cell.angle_alpha   90.00
_cell.angle_beta   90.00
_cell.angle_gamma   90.00
#
_symmetry.space_group_name_H-M   'P 1'
#
loop_
_entity.id
_entity.type
_entity.pdbx_description
1 polymer ?
#
loop_
_entity_poly.entity_id
_entity_poly.type
_entity_poly.pdbx_seq_one_letter_code
_entity_poly.pdbx_strand_id
1 'polypeptide(L)'
;MASISDAAISPSVRGRDETSNWISCPVNPAWVLEGNPVARIEHLSSSADGSASTYFWDCTAGRFNWFYNFDETLHILEGSVTLKFSDGRSRHVVAGDIVFFPKGSSAEWTVERYIRKLAFCRTALPGFLVSARDAVRRVKRLGRAPAAGGAGGMFSS
;
A
#
# COMPACT_ATOMS: atom_id res chain seq x y z
N MET A 1 -15.20 12.40 32.16
CA MET A 1 -15.46 12.56 30.70
C MET A 1 -14.20 13.08 30.05
N ALA A 2 -13.41 12.22 29.44
CA ALA A 2 -12.22 12.61 28.71
C ALA A 2 -12.66 13.22 27.37
N SER A 3 -12.35 14.48 27.17
CA SER A 3 -12.52 15.19 25.90
C SER A 3 -11.68 14.49 24.85
N ILE A 4 -12.32 13.94 23.83
CA ILE A 4 -11.63 13.49 22.62
C ILE A 4 -11.09 14.78 21.98
N SER A 5 -9.78 14.97 22.07
CA SER A 5 -9.09 16.03 21.36
C SER A 5 -9.41 15.84 19.88
N ASP A 6 -10.11 16.82 19.33
CA ASP A 6 -10.38 16.95 17.88
C ASP A 6 -9.04 17.32 17.24
N ALA A 7 -8.18 16.30 17.08
CA ALA A 7 -6.94 16.45 16.33
C ALA A 7 -7.33 16.80 14.91
N ALA A 8 -7.09 18.05 14.53
CA ALA A 8 -7.41 18.57 13.21
C ALA A 8 -6.89 17.58 12.14
N ILE A 9 -7.81 17.02 11.35
CA ILE A 9 -7.48 16.17 10.21
C ILE A 9 -6.82 17.08 9.17
N SER A 10 -5.49 17.01 9.12
CA SER A 10 -4.68 17.86 8.26
C SER A 10 -3.99 17.03 7.19
N PRO A 11 -4.04 17.43 5.92
CA PRO A 11 -3.24 16.78 4.89
C PRO A 11 -1.75 16.96 5.19
N SER A 12 -0.95 15.97 4.83
CA SER A 12 0.52 16.05 4.88
C SER A 12 1.10 16.01 3.47
N VAL A 13 2.18 16.76 3.28
CA VAL A 13 2.95 16.76 2.04
C VAL A 13 4.37 16.36 2.36
N ARG A 14 4.94 15.46 1.55
CA ARG A 14 6.35 15.11 1.59
C ARG A 14 7.02 15.78 0.39
N GLY A 15 7.77 16.84 0.64
CA GLY A 15 8.54 17.55 -0.37
C GLY A 15 9.72 16.71 -0.88
N ARG A 16 10.14 16.97 -2.13
CA ARG A 16 11.26 16.26 -2.76
C ARG A 16 12.57 16.41 -1.98
N ASP A 17 12.78 17.59 -1.41
CA ASP A 17 14.04 17.98 -0.76
C ASP A 17 13.97 17.92 0.78
N GLU A 18 12.91 17.35 1.33
CA GLU A 18 12.80 17.19 2.77
C GLU A 18 13.75 16.12 3.30
N THR A 19 14.33 16.40 4.47
CA THR A 19 15.22 15.46 5.15
C THR A 19 14.49 14.16 5.46
N SER A 20 15.06 13.05 5.01
CA SER A 20 14.52 11.72 5.21
C SER A 20 14.82 11.18 6.61
N ASN A 21 13.80 10.61 7.25
CA ASN A 21 13.92 9.94 8.55
C ASN A 21 14.04 8.43 8.37
N TRP A 22 15.08 8.02 7.66
CA TRP A 22 15.35 6.62 7.41
C TRP A 22 15.77 5.89 8.68
N ILE A 23 15.12 4.77 8.95
CA ILE A 23 15.51 3.84 10.03
C ILE A 23 15.93 2.50 9.44
N SER A 24 16.81 1.79 10.12
CA SER A 24 17.23 0.47 9.73
C SER A 24 16.03 -0.50 9.70
N CYS A 25 15.90 -1.25 8.61
CA CYS A 25 14.88 -2.26 8.43
C CYS A 25 15.52 -3.52 7.83
N PRO A 26 16.35 -4.24 8.61
CA PRO A 26 17.14 -5.35 8.09
C PRO A 26 16.25 -6.44 7.51
N VAL A 27 16.66 -6.98 6.37
CA VAL A 27 16.07 -8.20 5.82
C VAL A 27 16.27 -9.32 6.84
N ASN A 28 15.24 -10.12 7.09
CA ASN A 28 15.37 -11.25 8.01
C ASN A 28 16.55 -12.13 7.57
N PRO A 29 17.56 -12.38 8.43
CA PRO A 29 18.73 -13.16 8.06
C PRO A 29 18.41 -14.55 7.50
N ALA A 30 17.34 -15.18 7.98
CA ALA A 30 16.88 -16.48 7.47
C ALA A 30 16.34 -16.43 6.02
N TRP A 31 16.06 -15.24 5.50
CA TRP A 31 15.57 -15.03 4.14
C TRP A 31 16.69 -14.68 3.16
N VAL A 32 17.85 -14.27 3.66
CA VAL A 32 19.01 -13.90 2.83
C VAL A 32 19.62 -15.15 2.20
N LEU A 33 19.72 -15.14 0.88
CA LEU A 33 20.30 -16.23 0.09
C LEU A 33 21.73 -15.91 -0.32
N GLU A 34 22.04 -14.62 -0.57
CA GLU A 34 23.34 -14.18 -1.06
C GLU A 34 23.60 -12.71 -0.75
N GLY A 35 24.84 -12.37 -0.44
CA GLY A 35 25.27 -11.01 -0.16
C GLY A 35 24.93 -10.55 1.26
N ASN A 36 24.98 -9.24 1.45
CA ASN A 36 24.63 -8.60 2.71
C ASN A 36 23.72 -7.38 2.44
N PRO A 37 22.47 -7.61 2.08
CA PRO A 37 21.54 -6.53 1.77
C PRO A 37 21.30 -5.66 3.00
N VAL A 38 21.52 -4.36 2.85
CA VAL A 38 21.21 -3.34 3.88
C VAL A 38 19.95 -2.64 3.46
N ALA A 39 18.90 -2.76 4.24
CA ALA A 39 17.61 -2.15 3.96
C ALA A 39 17.24 -1.11 5.01
N ARG A 40 16.52 -0.08 4.56
CA ARG A 40 16.00 1.02 5.39
C ARG A 40 14.56 1.30 5.02
N ILE A 41 13.84 1.90 5.95
CA ILE A 41 12.44 2.26 5.79
C ILE A 41 12.19 3.67 6.35
N GLU A 42 11.26 4.38 5.74
CA GLU A 42 10.71 5.63 6.26
C GLU A 42 9.19 5.55 6.20
N HIS A 43 8.55 5.72 7.35
CA HIS A 43 7.09 5.79 7.41
C HIS A 43 6.62 7.17 6.92
N LEU A 44 5.66 7.20 6.00
CA LEU A 44 5.12 8.42 5.42
C LEU A 44 3.73 8.75 5.97
N SER A 45 2.84 7.76 6.01
CA SER A 45 1.47 7.96 6.45
C SER A 45 0.80 6.66 6.85
N SER A 46 -0.24 6.77 7.67
CA SER A 46 -1.15 5.66 7.99
C SER A 46 -2.59 6.14 7.94
N SER A 47 -3.51 5.23 7.58
CA SER A 47 -4.94 5.47 7.74
C SER A 47 -5.32 5.54 9.22
N ALA A 48 -6.39 6.25 9.56
CA ALA A 48 -6.83 6.44 10.94
C ALA A 48 -7.17 5.11 11.66
N ASP A 49 -7.61 4.11 10.90
CA ASP A 49 -7.92 2.76 11.40
C ASP A 49 -6.72 1.80 11.40
N GLY A 50 -5.54 2.28 10.99
CA GLY A 50 -4.32 1.49 10.91
C GLY A 50 -4.32 0.40 9.83
N SER A 51 -5.35 0.32 8.99
CA SER A 51 -5.47 -0.73 7.96
C SER A 51 -4.58 -0.51 6.74
N ALA A 52 -4.13 0.72 6.51
CA ALA A 52 -3.27 1.08 5.39
C ALA A 52 -2.12 1.98 5.84
N SER A 53 -0.95 1.78 5.26
CA SER A 53 0.24 2.59 5.53
C SER A 53 1.07 2.75 4.27
N THR A 54 1.80 3.85 4.20
CA THR A 54 2.68 4.16 3.09
C THR A 54 4.10 4.37 3.58
N TYR A 55 5.06 3.80 2.88
CA TYR A 55 6.47 3.84 3.25
C TYR A 55 7.35 4.09 2.04
N PHE A 56 8.47 4.78 2.26
CA PHE A 56 9.66 4.55 1.44
C PHE A 56 10.45 3.38 2.00
N TRP A 57 11.02 2.59 1.12
CA TRP A 57 11.93 1.50 1.46
C TRP A 57 13.04 1.43 0.43
N ASP A 58 14.27 1.22 0.87
CA ASP A 58 15.41 1.00 0.00
C ASP A 58 16.25 -0.19 0.46
N CYS A 59 17.03 -0.73 -0.46
CA CYS A 59 17.91 -1.84 -0.20
C CYS A 59 19.13 -1.82 -1.12
N THR A 60 20.28 -2.15 -0.56
CA THR A 60 21.52 -2.39 -1.32
C THR A 60 21.54 -3.77 -1.96
N ALA A 61 22.63 -4.09 -2.69
CA ALA A 61 22.81 -5.36 -3.38
C ALA A 61 22.64 -6.58 -2.47
N GLY A 62 21.98 -7.61 -2.99
CA GLY A 62 21.78 -8.89 -2.31
C GLY A 62 20.67 -9.71 -2.95
N ARG A 63 20.59 -10.97 -2.57
CA ARG A 63 19.54 -11.89 -3.00
C ARG A 63 18.86 -12.48 -1.77
N PHE A 64 17.55 -12.38 -1.72
CA PHE A 64 16.76 -12.80 -0.55
C PHE A 64 15.32 -13.16 -0.94
N ASN A 65 14.68 -14.01 -0.15
CA ASN A 65 13.26 -14.26 -0.23
C ASN A 65 12.51 -13.18 0.55
N TRP A 66 11.32 -12.81 0.05
CA TRP A 66 10.40 -11.93 0.77
C TRP A 66 9.02 -12.57 0.85
N PHE A 67 8.45 -12.60 2.03
CA PHE A 67 7.14 -13.17 2.30
C PHE A 67 6.18 -12.06 2.72
N TYR A 68 5.03 -11.99 2.05
CA TYR A 68 4.06 -10.93 2.25
C TYR A 68 2.93 -11.39 3.15
N ASN A 69 2.79 -10.77 4.33
CA ASN A 69 1.72 -11.04 5.29
C ASN A 69 0.56 -10.01 5.23
N PHE A 70 0.64 -9.08 4.29
CA PHE A 70 -0.37 -8.09 3.94
C PHE A 70 -0.31 -7.81 2.44
N ASP A 71 -1.32 -7.13 1.89
CA ASP A 71 -1.29 -6.67 0.50
C ASP A 71 -0.30 -5.51 0.38
N GLU A 72 0.59 -5.57 -0.62
CA GLU A 72 1.57 -4.52 -0.86
C GLU A 72 1.61 -4.15 -2.34
N THR A 73 1.38 -2.87 -2.65
CA THR A 73 1.61 -2.32 -3.98
C THR A 73 2.89 -1.51 -3.94
N LEU A 74 3.81 -1.81 -4.84
CA LEU A 74 5.11 -1.13 -4.97
C LEU A 74 5.11 -0.24 -6.20
N HIS A 75 5.63 0.97 -6.04
CA HIS A 75 6.07 1.80 -7.15
C HIS A 75 7.59 1.95 -7.05
N ILE A 76 8.30 1.46 -8.05
CA ILE A 76 9.77 1.56 -8.07
C ILE A 76 10.16 2.98 -8.45
N LEU A 77 10.96 3.61 -7.60
CA LEU A 77 11.38 5.00 -7.76
C LEU A 77 12.79 5.11 -8.32
N GLU A 78 13.66 4.16 -7.96
CA GLU A 78 15.07 4.18 -8.33
C GLU A 78 15.66 2.78 -8.35
N GLY A 79 16.62 2.54 -9.26
CA GLY A 79 17.29 1.27 -9.37
C GLY A 79 16.46 0.19 -10.06
N SER A 80 16.82 -1.05 -9.81
CA SER A 80 16.19 -2.22 -10.42
C SER A 80 16.29 -3.46 -9.54
N VAL A 81 15.41 -4.41 -9.78
CA VAL A 81 15.39 -5.72 -9.12
C VAL A 81 14.91 -6.79 -10.09
N THR A 82 15.45 -7.98 -9.99
CA THR A 82 14.88 -9.16 -10.62
C THR A 82 14.03 -9.90 -9.59
N LEU A 83 12.75 -10.05 -9.88
CA LEU A 83 11.80 -10.79 -9.06
C LEU A 83 11.58 -12.16 -9.68
N LYS A 84 11.72 -13.22 -8.87
CA LYS A 84 11.34 -14.58 -9.24
C LYS A 84 10.17 -15.02 -8.37
N PHE A 85 9.05 -15.33 -9.02
CA PHE A 85 7.81 -15.72 -8.35
C PHE A 85 7.76 -17.22 -8.06
N SER A 86 6.85 -17.63 -7.19
CA SER A 86 6.68 -19.02 -6.78
C SER A 86 6.25 -19.95 -7.93
N ASP A 87 5.66 -19.41 -9.01
CA ASP A 87 5.32 -20.14 -10.23
C ASP A 87 6.49 -20.31 -11.22
N GLY A 88 7.70 -19.86 -10.84
CA GLY A 88 8.92 -19.95 -11.62
C GLY A 88 9.13 -18.82 -12.63
N ARG A 89 8.15 -17.93 -12.83
CA ARG A 89 8.32 -16.74 -13.68
C ARG A 89 9.29 -15.75 -13.05
N SER A 90 10.05 -15.07 -13.88
CA SER A 90 10.93 -13.98 -13.46
C SER A 90 10.61 -12.70 -14.22
N ARG A 91 10.76 -11.56 -13.54
CA ARG A 91 10.58 -10.23 -14.12
C ARG A 91 11.71 -9.33 -13.67
N HIS A 92 12.32 -8.65 -14.61
CA HIS A 92 13.20 -7.52 -14.31
C HIS A 92 12.33 -6.27 -14.20
N VAL A 93 12.42 -5.60 -13.07
CA VAL A 93 11.57 -4.48 -12.66
C VAL A 93 12.47 -3.27 -12.45
N VAL A 94 12.11 -2.13 -13.02
CA VAL A 94 12.89 -0.90 -13.05
C VAL A 94 12.09 0.29 -12.53
N ALA A 95 12.75 1.42 -12.33
CA ALA A 95 12.09 2.67 -11.95
C ALA A 95 10.91 3.01 -12.88
N GLY A 96 9.76 3.34 -12.30
CA GLY A 96 8.49 3.58 -12.98
C GLY A 96 7.54 2.38 -12.99
N ASP A 97 8.04 1.16 -12.80
CA ASP A 97 7.18 -0.03 -12.73
C ASP A 97 6.36 -0.09 -11.44
N ILE A 98 5.20 -0.74 -11.54
CA ILE A 98 4.31 -1.01 -10.41
C ILE A 98 4.15 -2.51 -10.28
N VAL A 99 4.30 -3.02 -9.04
CA VAL A 99 4.14 -4.44 -8.71
C VAL A 99 3.15 -4.59 -7.57
N PHE A 100 2.26 -5.57 -7.66
CA PHE A 100 1.35 -5.91 -6.59
C PHE A 100 1.64 -7.29 -6.03
N PHE A 101 1.79 -7.37 -4.72
CA PHE A 101 1.94 -8.61 -3.96
C PHE A 101 0.73 -8.79 -3.05
N PRO A 102 -0.14 -9.77 -3.31
CA PRO A 102 -1.22 -10.09 -2.39
C PRO A 102 -0.69 -10.76 -1.13
N LYS A 103 -1.41 -10.60 -0.04
CA LYS A 103 -1.14 -11.32 1.22
C LYS A 103 -0.99 -12.81 0.98
N GLY A 104 0.05 -13.42 1.57
CA GLY A 104 0.36 -14.84 1.45
C GLY A 104 1.25 -15.17 0.24
N SER A 105 1.55 -14.20 -0.62
CA SER A 105 2.52 -14.39 -1.71
C SER A 105 3.96 -14.28 -1.22
N SER A 106 4.88 -14.70 -2.07
CA SER A 106 6.32 -14.56 -1.86
C SER A 106 7.03 -14.35 -3.19
N ALA A 107 8.22 -13.77 -3.13
CA ALA A 107 9.12 -13.65 -4.26
C ALA A 107 10.57 -13.69 -3.80
N GLU A 108 11.44 -14.23 -4.64
CA GLU A 108 12.88 -14.05 -4.52
C GLU A 108 13.27 -12.73 -5.17
N TRP A 109 13.97 -11.89 -4.44
CA TRP A 109 14.48 -10.61 -4.86
C TRP A 109 15.98 -10.72 -5.15
N THR A 110 16.38 -10.30 -6.33
CA THR A 110 17.79 -10.11 -6.69
C THR A 110 18.02 -8.65 -7.00
N VAL A 111 18.63 -7.94 -6.06
CA VAL A 111 19.05 -6.54 -6.20
C VAL A 111 20.52 -6.52 -6.59
N GLU A 112 20.83 -6.09 -7.81
CA GLU A 112 22.22 -6.09 -8.30
C GLU A 112 23.06 -4.98 -7.67
N ARG A 113 22.49 -3.80 -7.47
CA ARG A 113 23.17 -2.64 -6.88
C ARG A 113 22.34 -1.96 -5.80
N TYR A 114 21.17 -1.46 -6.18
CA TYR A 114 20.32 -0.67 -5.31
C TYR A 114 18.88 -0.64 -5.85
N ILE A 115 17.93 -0.54 -4.94
CA ILE A 115 16.52 -0.32 -5.24
C ILE A 115 15.90 0.62 -4.23
N ARG A 116 15.03 1.54 -4.68
CA ARG A 116 14.15 2.34 -3.84
C ARG A 116 12.73 2.27 -4.36
N LYS A 117 11.79 2.08 -3.46
CA LYS A 117 10.37 1.97 -3.77
C LYS A 117 9.52 2.80 -2.84
N LEU A 118 8.36 3.20 -3.33
CA LEU A 118 7.21 3.61 -2.53
C LEU A 118 6.32 2.38 -2.34
N ALA A 119 6.00 2.06 -1.10
CA ALA A 119 5.19 0.90 -0.74
C ALA A 119 3.86 1.34 -0.13
N PHE A 120 2.77 0.84 -0.69
CA PHE A 120 1.42 0.98 -0.14
C PHE A 120 1.02 -0.35 0.47
N CYS A 121 1.02 -0.41 1.78
CA CYS A 121 0.71 -1.61 2.55
C CYS A 121 -0.72 -1.55 3.06
N ARG A 122 -1.44 -2.66 2.91
CA ARG A 122 -2.82 -2.77 3.37
C ARG A 122 -3.04 -4.09 4.10
N THR A 123 -3.48 -4.00 5.35
CA THR A 123 -3.92 -5.16 6.12
C THR A 123 -5.35 -5.51 5.73
N ALA A 124 -5.59 -6.75 5.32
CA ALA A 124 -6.94 -7.22 5.02
C ALA A 124 -7.79 -7.17 6.28
N LEU A 125 -8.93 -6.50 6.21
CA LEU A 125 -9.93 -6.55 7.27
C LEU A 125 -10.50 -7.98 7.39
N PRO A 126 -10.79 -8.48 8.60
CA PRO A 126 -11.48 -9.73 8.77
C PRO A 126 -12.76 -9.78 7.93
N GLY A 127 -13.04 -10.93 7.29
CA GLY A 127 -14.13 -11.07 6.31
C GLY A 127 -15.52 -10.64 6.83
N PHE A 128 -15.79 -10.81 8.14
CA PHE A 128 -17.04 -10.36 8.74
C PHE A 128 -17.19 -8.82 8.76
N LEU A 129 -16.08 -8.07 8.90
CA LEU A 129 -16.08 -6.60 8.83
C LEU A 129 -16.27 -6.11 7.39
N VAL A 130 -15.74 -6.84 6.42
CA VAL A 130 -15.95 -6.54 4.99
C VAL A 130 -17.43 -6.71 4.65
N SER A 131 -18.05 -7.80 5.08
CA SER A 131 -19.47 -8.08 4.87
C SER A 131 -20.38 -7.03 5.53
N ALA A 132 -20.05 -6.60 6.75
CA ALA A 132 -20.78 -5.53 7.44
C ALA A 132 -20.68 -4.20 6.70
N ARG A 133 -19.49 -3.84 6.20
CA ARG A 133 -19.27 -2.62 5.41
C ARG A 133 -20.07 -2.64 4.09
N ASP A 134 -20.11 -3.79 3.43
CA ASP A 134 -20.84 -3.94 2.17
C ASP A 134 -22.35 -3.92 2.38
N ALA A 135 -22.85 -4.45 3.50
CA ALA A 135 -24.25 -4.33 3.92
C ALA A 135 -24.63 -2.86 4.16
N VAL A 136 -23.80 -2.10 4.88
CA VAL A 136 -24.03 -0.65 5.10
C VAL A 136 -24.03 0.14 3.79
N ARG A 137 -23.11 -0.19 2.85
CA ARG A 137 -23.09 0.45 1.52
C ARG A 137 -24.35 0.13 0.72
N ARG A 138 -24.88 -1.09 0.77
CA ARG A 138 -26.13 -1.49 0.12
C ARG A 138 -27.32 -0.70 0.69
N VAL A 139 -27.43 -0.59 2.01
CA VAL A 139 -28.50 0.18 2.67
C VAL A 139 -28.44 1.66 2.27
N LYS A 140 -27.25 2.28 2.26
CA LYS A 140 -27.09 3.68 1.81
C LYS A 140 -27.44 3.88 0.33
N ARG A 141 -27.22 2.88 -0.53
CA ARG A 141 -27.61 2.92 -1.94
C ARG A 141 -29.13 2.82 -2.12
N LEU A 142 -29.81 1.99 -1.34
CA LEU A 142 -31.25 1.82 -1.38
C LEU A 142 -32.01 3.03 -0.79
N GLY A 143 -31.40 3.72 0.21
CA GLY A 143 -31.98 4.95 0.78
C GLY A 143 -31.82 6.21 -0.08
N ARG A 144 -31.14 6.13 -1.20
CA ARG A 144 -30.94 7.22 -2.16
C ARG A 144 -31.75 6.97 -3.43
N ALA A 145 -33.08 6.79 -3.26
CA ALA A 145 -34.00 6.81 -4.39
C ALA A 145 -33.99 8.22 -5.02
N PRO A 146 -33.97 8.35 -6.35
CA PRO A 146 -34.08 9.66 -6.99
C PRO A 146 -35.44 10.27 -6.64
N ALA A 147 -35.44 11.50 -6.18
CA ALA A 147 -36.67 12.25 -6.01
C ALA A 147 -37.38 12.31 -7.40
N ALA A 148 -38.58 11.76 -7.44
CA ALA A 148 -39.41 11.81 -8.62
C ALA A 148 -39.67 13.31 -8.97
N GLY A 149 -39.15 13.71 -10.11
CA GLY A 149 -39.45 15.02 -10.68
C GLY A 149 -40.93 15.15 -10.91
N GLY A 150 -41.55 16.08 -10.22
CA GLY A 150 -42.97 16.44 -10.46
C GLY A 150 -43.11 17.03 -11.87
N ALA A 151 -43.87 16.35 -12.69
CA ALA A 151 -44.35 16.89 -13.96
C ALA A 151 -45.36 18.01 -13.68
N GLY A 152 -44.93 19.24 -13.86
CA GLY A 152 -45.84 20.38 -13.93
C GLY A 152 -46.64 20.34 -15.23
N GLY A 153 -47.94 20.13 -15.08
CA GLY A 153 -48.86 20.13 -16.20
C GLY A 153 -48.96 21.46 -16.86
N MET A 154 -48.94 21.42 -18.14
CA MET A 154 -49.26 22.48 -19.08
C MET A 154 -50.76 22.62 -19.20
N PHE A 155 -51.32 23.82 -19.05
CA PHE A 155 -52.62 24.18 -19.61
C PHE A 155 -52.49 25.35 -20.54
N SER A 156 -52.91 25.07 -21.74
CA SER A 156 -53.14 26.00 -22.81
C SER A 156 -54.49 26.72 -22.66
N SER A 157 -54.55 27.91 -23.11
CA SER A 157 -55.69 28.50 -23.82
C SER A 157 -55.20 29.54 -24.79
#